data_1445e24e23dbacde8bc3f644bd8b238c
#
_entry.id   1445e24e23dbacde8bc3f644bd8b238c
#
_cell.length_a   1.000
_cell.length_b   1.000
_cell.length_c   1.000
_cell.angle_alpha   90.00
_cell.angle_beta   90.00
_cell.angle_gamma   90.00
#
_symmetry.space_group_name_H-M   'P 1'
#
loop_
_entity.id
_entity.type
_entity.pdbx_description
1 polymer ?
#
loop_
_entity_poly.entity_id
_entity_poly.type
_entity_poly.pdbx_seq_one_letter_code
_entity_poly.pdbx_strand_id
1 'polypeptide(L)'
;FYAFMLLVAQILPKVIHVPKEKLGVYKMMSTFNNIGFMGFPVIAAAYGNGALIYAVPFSIMFNLLCYTWGIQTLCGNSGKIQWNSIINLGMISGMIAILLFFWQLPVPQIICSISAGLSNLTGPLSMIVIGISLADIELKELFTDVRLLKFAFAKLLLIPIVIMLILC
;
A
#
# COMPACT_ATOMS: atom_id res chain seq x y z
N PHE A 1 10.59 -2.03 9.21
CA PHE A 1 9.54 -2.75 8.48
C PHE A 1 9.75 -2.66 6.97
N TYR A 2 9.68 -1.46 6.36
CA TYR A 2 9.78 -1.33 4.89
C TYR A 2 11.11 -1.79 4.31
N ALA A 3 12.24 -1.58 5.00
CA ALA A 3 13.53 -2.11 4.55
C ALA A 3 13.50 -3.66 4.42
N PHE A 4 12.90 -4.33 5.39
CA PHE A 4 12.68 -5.77 5.32
C PHE A 4 11.77 -6.17 4.15
N MET A 5 10.66 -5.45 3.95
CA MET A 5 9.75 -5.72 2.82
C MET A 5 10.40 -5.49 1.46
N LEU A 6 11.29 -4.50 1.33
CA LEU A 6 12.08 -4.28 0.12
C LEU A 6 13.05 -5.44 -0.16
N LEU A 7 13.68 -6.00 0.87
CA LEU A 7 14.51 -7.21 0.73
C LEU A 7 13.67 -8.41 0.30
N VAL A 8 12.51 -8.63 0.94
CA VAL A 8 11.57 -9.68 0.55
C VAL A 8 11.14 -9.52 -0.91
N ALA A 9 10.87 -8.30 -1.36
CA ALA A 9 10.50 -8.01 -2.74
C ALA A 9 11.59 -8.33 -3.77
N GLN A 10 12.86 -8.39 -3.37
CA GLN A 10 13.95 -8.82 -4.25
C GLN A 10 14.12 -10.34 -4.27
N ILE A 11 13.81 -11.02 -3.19
CA ILE A 11 14.05 -12.45 -3.00
C ILE A 11 12.83 -13.28 -3.43
N LEU A 12 11.64 -12.95 -2.93
CA LEU A 12 10.43 -13.74 -3.09
C LEU A 12 10.04 -14.01 -4.55
N PRO A 13 10.03 -13.01 -5.46
CA PRO A 13 9.71 -13.25 -6.87
C PRO A 13 10.74 -14.14 -7.58
N LYS A 14 12.00 -14.11 -7.15
CA LYS A 14 13.05 -14.98 -7.69
C LYS A 14 12.85 -16.43 -7.26
N VAL A 15 12.53 -16.65 -5.99
CA VAL A 15 12.27 -17.99 -5.43
C VAL A 15 11.05 -18.64 -6.12
N ILE A 16 10.02 -17.86 -6.43
CA ILE A 16 8.81 -18.35 -7.09
C ILE A 16 8.98 -18.46 -8.62
N HIS A 17 10.15 -18.05 -9.18
CA HIS A 17 10.44 -18.06 -10.61
C HIS A 17 9.42 -17.24 -11.44
N VAL A 18 9.16 -16.01 -11.01
CA VAL A 18 8.25 -15.09 -11.69
C VAL A 18 8.85 -14.65 -13.04
N PRO A 19 8.08 -14.64 -14.15
CA PRO A 19 8.52 -14.13 -15.45
C PRO A 19 8.95 -12.67 -15.35
N LYS A 20 9.95 -12.28 -16.16
CA LYS A 20 10.52 -10.92 -16.14
C LYS A 20 9.47 -9.83 -16.38
N GLU A 21 8.49 -10.11 -17.23
CA GLU A 21 7.38 -9.19 -17.56
C GLU A 21 6.50 -8.84 -16.35
N LYS A 22 6.27 -9.82 -15.45
CA LYS A 22 5.45 -9.66 -14.25
C LYS A 22 6.26 -9.30 -12.99
N LEU A 23 7.60 -9.25 -13.10
CA LEU A 23 8.49 -9.07 -11.96
C LEU A 23 8.21 -7.78 -11.19
N GLY A 24 7.97 -6.67 -11.91
CA GLY A 24 7.65 -5.37 -11.31
C GLY A 24 6.38 -5.43 -10.44
N VAL A 25 5.33 -6.07 -10.96
CA VAL A 25 4.05 -6.22 -10.24
C VAL A 25 4.24 -7.05 -8.96
N TYR A 26 4.94 -8.19 -9.05
CA TYR A 26 5.19 -9.04 -7.87
C TYR A 26 6.06 -8.34 -6.81
N LYS A 27 7.04 -7.53 -7.23
CA LYS A 27 7.82 -6.70 -6.30
C LYS A 27 6.95 -5.67 -5.59
N MET A 28 6.08 -4.98 -6.33
CA MET A 28 5.10 -4.04 -5.76
C MET A 28 4.17 -4.74 -4.78
N MET A 29 3.58 -5.86 -5.18
CA MET A 29 2.72 -6.66 -4.31
C MET A 29 3.46 -7.17 -3.07
N SER A 30 4.75 -7.47 -3.14
CA SER A 30 5.55 -7.91 -1.98
C SER A 30 5.77 -6.79 -0.98
N THR A 31 6.05 -5.58 -1.45
CA THR A 31 6.43 -4.45 -0.60
C THR A 31 5.22 -3.74 0.01
N PHE A 32 4.18 -3.55 -0.79
CA PHE A 32 3.05 -2.72 -0.40
C PHE A 32 1.84 -3.54 0.04
N ASN A 33 1.30 -3.14 1.17
CA ASN A 33 0.06 -3.67 1.73
C ASN A 33 -1.02 -2.60 1.67
N ASN A 34 -2.28 -3.02 1.72
CA ASN A 34 -3.42 -2.10 1.72
C ASN A 34 -3.61 -1.46 3.10
N ILE A 35 -2.72 -0.51 3.45
CA ILE A 35 -2.75 0.16 4.76
C ILE A 35 -3.91 1.15 4.83
N GLY A 36 -4.14 1.92 3.75
CA GLY A 36 -5.16 2.98 3.73
C GLY A 36 -6.58 2.45 3.82
N PHE A 37 -6.94 1.50 2.93
CA PHE A 37 -8.34 1.06 2.81
C PHE A 37 -8.73 -0.05 3.78
N MET A 38 -7.78 -0.88 4.20
CA MET A 38 -8.03 -1.98 5.15
C MET A 38 -7.33 -1.79 6.48
N GLY A 39 -6.09 -1.32 6.48
CA GLY A 39 -5.29 -1.20 7.69
C GLY A 39 -5.89 -0.23 8.69
N PHE A 40 -6.22 0.99 8.28
CA PHE A 40 -6.81 1.99 9.17
C PHE A 40 -8.14 1.59 9.77
N PRO A 41 -9.14 1.11 9.01
CA PRO A 41 -10.39 0.62 9.59
C PRO A 41 -10.19 -0.53 10.58
N VAL A 42 -9.29 -1.47 10.31
CA VAL A 42 -9.00 -2.58 11.21
C VAL A 42 -8.36 -2.09 12.51
N ILE A 43 -7.38 -1.18 12.43
CA ILE A 43 -6.74 -0.59 13.63
C ILE A 43 -7.77 0.19 14.46
N ALA A 44 -8.60 1.00 13.81
CA ALA A 44 -9.64 1.78 14.48
C ALA A 44 -10.67 0.88 15.19
N ALA A 45 -11.07 -0.22 14.54
CA ALA A 45 -12.01 -1.18 15.11
C ALA A 45 -11.43 -1.98 16.29
N ALA A 46 -10.14 -2.35 16.21
CA ALA A 46 -9.48 -3.19 17.22
C ALA A 46 -9.00 -2.38 18.44
N TYR A 47 -8.48 -1.18 18.22
CA TYR A 47 -7.76 -0.39 19.23
C TYR A 47 -8.34 1.02 19.44
N GLY A 48 -9.39 1.37 18.70
CA GLY A 48 -9.99 2.71 18.74
C GLY A 48 -9.24 3.74 17.87
N ASN A 49 -9.90 4.88 17.64
CA ASN A 49 -9.38 5.93 16.75
C ASN A 49 -8.04 6.54 17.21
N GLY A 50 -7.78 6.54 18.53
CA GLY A 50 -6.50 7.03 19.06
C GLY A 50 -5.29 6.25 18.58
N ALA A 51 -5.45 4.97 18.26
CA ALA A 51 -4.36 4.13 17.76
C ALA A 51 -3.94 4.45 16.33
N LEU A 52 -4.76 5.18 15.57
CA LEU A 52 -4.43 5.58 14.19
C LEU A 52 -3.16 6.44 14.12
N ILE A 53 -2.83 7.17 15.17
CA ILE A 53 -1.61 7.98 15.23
C ILE A 53 -0.35 7.14 15.02
N TYR A 54 -0.33 5.88 15.47
CA TYR A 54 0.79 4.97 15.27
C TYR A 54 0.87 4.42 13.86
N ALA A 55 -0.24 4.42 13.11
CA ALA A 55 -0.29 3.97 11.72
C ALA A 55 0.11 5.07 10.72
N VAL A 56 0.03 6.35 11.10
CA VAL A 56 0.38 7.49 10.24
C VAL A 56 1.81 7.42 9.69
N PRO A 57 2.87 7.16 10.50
CA PRO A 57 4.23 7.06 9.97
C PRO A 57 4.39 5.97 8.90
N PHE A 58 3.68 4.85 9.05
CA PHE A 58 3.69 3.77 8.06
C PHE A 58 3.02 4.19 6.76
N SER A 59 1.94 4.98 6.84
CA SER A 59 1.24 5.52 5.66
C SER A 59 2.11 6.54 4.92
N ILE A 60 2.82 7.40 5.63
CA ILE A 60 3.75 8.37 5.04
C ILE A 60 4.85 7.64 4.27
N MET A 61 5.50 6.67 4.92
CA MET A 61 6.56 5.88 4.29
C MET A 61 6.03 5.06 3.10
N PHE A 62 4.81 4.52 3.21
CA PHE A 62 4.11 3.87 2.10
C PHE A 62 3.99 4.79 0.89
N ASN A 63 3.46 6.00 1.08
CA ASN A 63 3.28 6.96 -0.01
C ASN A 63 4.63 7.34 -0.65
N LEU A 64 5.64 7.69 0.15
CA LEU A 64 6.97 8.01 -0.35
C LEU A 64 7.56 6.88 -1.19
N LEU A 65 7.56 5.65 -0.69
CA LEU A 65 8.12 4.50 -1.38
C LEU A 65 7.28 4.09 -2.59
N CYS A 66 5.96 4.16 -2.51
CA CYS A 66 5.07 3.78 -3.59
C CYS A 66 5.26 4.69 -4.81
N TYR A 67 5.29 6.01 -4.58
CA TYR A 67 5.43 7.00 -5.66
C TYR A 67 6.86 7.17 -6.17
N THR A 68 7.86 6.74 -5.42
CA THR A 68 9.27 6.76 -5.87
C THR A 68 9.67 5.40 -6.44
N TRP A 69 10.03 4.47 -5.57
CA TRP A 69 10.51 3.15 -5.94
C TRP A 69 9.46 2.28 -6.63
N GLY A 70 8.20 2.39 -6.20
CA GLY A 70 7.11 1.58 -6.74
C GLY A 70 6.86 1.87 -8.22
N ILE A 71 6.68 3.14 -8.59
CA ILE A 71 6.48 3.55 -10.00
C ILE A 71 7.69 3.15 -10.84
N GLN A 72 8.91 3.39 -10.36
CA GLN A 72 10.13 3.02 -11.07
C GLN A 72 10.23 1.50 -11.30
N THR A 73 9.80 0.70 -10.34
CA THR A 73 9.79 -0.76 -10.44
C THR A 73 8.77 -1.26 -11.46
N LEU A 74 7.63 -0.60 -11.60
CA LEU A 74 6.58 -0.95 -12.58
C LEU A 74 6.96 -0.53 -14.00
N CYS A 75 7.51 0.68 -14.16
CA CYS A 75 7.89 1.21 -15.47
C CYS A 75 9.16 0.55 -16.05
N GLY A 76 9.85 -0.28 -15.27
CA GLY A 76 11.11 -0.89 -15.66
C GLY A 76 12.28 0.10 -15.67
N ASN A 77 13.49 -0.45 -15.76
CA ASN A 77 14.75 0.32 -15.66
C ASN A 77 15.02 1.28 -16.83
N SER A 78 14.12 1.38 -17.80
CA SER A 78 14.23 2.25 -18.98
C SER A 78 13.66 3.65 -18.74
N GLY A 79 13.04 3.90 -17.60
CA GLY A 79 12.40 5.17 -17.28
C GLY A 79 13.38 6.11 -16.60
N LYS A 80 13.79 7.21 -17.25
CA LYS A 80 14.20 8.41 -16.54
C LYS A 80 13.13 8.68 -15.48
N ILE A 81 13.56 8.95 -14.23
CA ILE A 81 12.65 9.36 -13.15
C ILE A 81 11.80 10.51 -13.70
N GLN A 82 10.55 10.23 -13.98
CA GLN A 82 9.61 11.28 -14.39
C GLN A 82 9.18 12.02 -13.13
N TRP A 83 9.84 13.13 -12.84
CA TRP A 83 9.52 13.97 -11.68
C TRP A 83 8.04 14.34 -11.62
N ASN A 84 7.39 14.53 -12.79
CA ASN A 84 5.95 14.79 -12.89
C ASN A 84 5.08 13.63 -12.37
N SER A 85 5.58 12.40 -12.40
CA SER A 85 4.85 11.24 -11.85
C SER A 85 5.05 11.08 -10.35
N ILE A 86 6.17 11.61 -9.82
CA ILE A 86 6.45 11.61 -8.39
C ILE A 86 5.63 12.71 -7.70
N ILE A 87 5.58 13.91 -8.31
CA ILE A 87 4.80 15.04 -7.79
C ILE A 87 3.35 14.86 -8.26
N ASN A 88 2.61 14.02 -7.57
CA ASN A 88 1.19 13.82 -7.80
C ASN A 88 0.36 14.38 -6.65
N LEU A 89 -0.96 14.47 -6.86
CA LEU A 89 -1.88 15.04 -5.88
C LEU A 89 -1.80 14.34 -4.52
N GLY A 90 -1.60 13.01 -4.50
CA GLY A 90 -1.45 12.24 -3.26
C GLY A 90 -0.19 12.60 -2.47
N MET A 91 0.93 12.83 -3.16
CA MET A 91 2.17 13.27 -2.51
C MET A 91 2.06 14.70 -1.98
N ILE A 92 1.49 15.61 -2.77
CA ILE A 92 1.28 17.02 -2.35
C ILE A 92 0.37 17.07 -1.12
N SER A 93 -0.77 16.40 -1.15
CA SER A 93 -1.71 16.36 -0.04
C SER A 93 -1.11 15.72 1.22
N GLY A 94 -0.33 14.66 1.06
CA GLY A 94 0.39 14.03 2.16
C GLY A 94 1.43 14.96 2.80
N MET A 95 2.20 15.70 2.00
CA MET A 95 3.15 16.69 2.51
C MET A 95 2.45 17.84 3.25
N ILE A 96 1.35 18.35 2.69
CA ILE A 96 0.54 19.39 3.35
C ILE A 96 0.00 18.86 4.69
N ALA A 97 -0.51 17.63 4.73
CA ALA A 97 -1.00 17.03 5.97
C ALA A 97 0.10 16.91 7.04
N ILE A 98 1.31 16.53 6.65
CA ILE A 98 2.47 16.47 7.55
C ILE A 98 2.82 17.87 8.10
N LEU A 99 2.88 18.87 7.24
CA LEU A 99 3.18 20.24 7.64
C LEU A 99 2.12 20.79 8.61
N LEU A 100 0.83 20.57 8.33
CA LEU A 100 -0.27 20.96 9.21
C LEU A 100 -0.16 20.25 10.57
N PHE A 101 0.22 18.98 10.59
CA PHE A 101 0.41 18.21 11.81
C PHE A 101 1.58 18.76 12.66
N PHE A 102 2.75 19.02 12.04
CA PHE A 102 3.91 19.54 12.78
C PHE A 102 3.72 20.96 13.31
N TRP A 103 3.09 21.81 12.53
CA TRP A 103 2.84 23.19 12.93
C TRP A 103 1.59 23.36 13.80
N GLN A 104 0.81 22.29 13.97
CA GLN A 104 -0.45 22.30 14.73
C GLN A 104 -1.35 23.48 14.37
N LEU A 105 -1.39 23.83 13.08
CA LEU A 105 -2.20 24.93 12.59
C LEU A 105 -3.68 24.63 12.80
N PRO A 106 -4.47 25.58 13.31
CA PRO A 106 -5.90 25.42 13.47
C PRO A 106 -6.55 25.33 12.08
N VAL A 107 -7.03 24.13 11.72
CA VAL A 107 -7.76 23.92 10.48
C VAL A 107 -9.22 24.32 10.70
N PRO A 108 -9.82 25.16 9.84
CA PRO A 108 -11.24 25.52 9.94
C PRO A 108 -12.14 24.28 9.97
N GLN A 109 -13.14 24.30 10.85
CA GLN A 109 -14.03 23.14 11.07
C GLN A 109 -14.74 22.68 9.80
N ILE A 110 -15.05 23.58 8.89
CA ILE A 110 -15.64 23.27 7.58
C ILE A 110 -14.72 22.36 6.77
N ILE A 111 -13.42 22.66 6.72
CA ILE A 111 -12.44 21.85 5.99
C ILE A 111 -12.32 20.46 6.63
N CYS A 112 -12.29 20.39 7.97
CA CYS A 112 -12.27 19.12 8.69
C CYS A 112 -13.50 18.26 8.38
N SER A 113 -14.69 18.87 8.37
CA SER A 113 -15.95 18.16 8.09
C SER A 113 -16.02 17.65 6.65
N ILE A 114 -15.60 18.45 5.68
CA ILE A 114 -15.54 18.03 4.26
C ILE A 114 -14.52 16.89 4.10
N SER A 115 -13.33 17.03 4.68
CA SER A 115 -12.28 16.00 4.61
C SER A 115 -12.72 14.70 5.26
N ALA A 116 -13.40 14.76 6.40
CA ALA A 116 -13.96 13.59 7.06
C ALA A 116 -15.03 12.91 6.20
N GLY A 117 -15.93 13.68 5.58
CA GLY A 117 -16.94 13.16 4.65
C GLY A 117 -16.33 12.43 3.47
N LEU A 118 -15.33 13.02 2.81
CA LEU A 118 -14.60 12.40 1.70
C LEU A 118 -13.82 11.15 2.15
N SER A 119 -13.18 11.21 3.33
CA SER A 119 -12.48 10.05 3.90
C SER A 119 -13.42 8.87 4.14
N ASN A 120 -14.62 9.12 4.66
CA ASN A 120 -15.62 8.08 4.90
C ASN A 120 -16.13 7.43 3.60
N LEU A 121 -16.15 8.16 2.49
CA LEU A 121 -16.51 7.62 1.17
C LEU A 121 -15.40 6.77 0.54
N THR A 122 -14.15 6.98 0.93
CA THR A 122 -12.99 6.29 0.35
C THR A 122 -13.07 4.77 0.50
N GLY A 123 -13.48 4.28 1.65
CA GLY A 123 -13.64 2.85 1.91
C GLY A 123 -14.67 2.19 0.99
N PRO A 124 -15.95 2.63 1.00
CA PRO A 124 -16.98 2.07 0.13
C PRO A 124 -16.64 2.17 -1.37
N LEU A 125 -16.13 3.32 -1.83
CA LEU A 125 -15.74 3.48 -3.23
C LEU A 125 -14.61 2.53 -3.63
N SER A 126 -13.63 2.32 -2.76
CA SER A 126 -12.53 1.39 -3.01
C SER A 126 -13.02 -0.05 -3.14
N MET A 127 -13.98 -0.46 -2.30
CA MET A 127 -14.57 -1.80 -2.38
C MET A 127 -15.36 -1.98 -3.67
N ILE A 128 -16.06 -0.95 -4.15
CA ILE A 128 -16.75 -0.98 -5.45
C ILE A 128 -15.73 -1.15 -6.59
N VAL A 129 -14.65 -0.37 -6.60
CA VAL A 129 -13.61 -0.45 -7.64
C VAL A 129 -12.94 -1.83 -7.64
N ILE A 130 -12.63 -2.38 -6.46
CA ILE A 130 -12.08 -3.73 -6.31
C ILE A 130 -13.09 -4.76 -6.84
N GLY A 131 -14.37 -4.63 -6.48
CA GLY A 131 -15.43 -5.52 -6.94
C GLY A 131 -15.58 -5.54 -8.46
N ILE A 132 -15.57 -4.37 -9.09
CA ILE A 132 -15.61 -4.24 -10.56
C ILE A 132 -14.37 -4.91 -11.18
N SER A 133 -13.18 -4.63 -10.64
CA SER A 133 -11.93 -5.25 -11.15
C SER A 133 -11.90 -6.78 -11.00
N LEU A 134 -12.55 -7.31 -9.96
CA LEU A 134 -12.66 -8.76 -9.76
C LEU A 134 -13.71 -9.40 -10.68
N ALA A 135 -14.76 -8.66 -11.04
CA ALA A 135 -15.80 -9.15 -11.95
C ALA A 135 -15.27 -9.43 -13.37
N ASP A 136 -14.23 -8.71 -13.78
CA ASP A 136 -13.58 -8.90 -15.09
C ASP A 136 -12.59 -10.09 -15.12
N ILE A 137 -12.32 -10.72 -13.97
CA ILE A 137 -11.34 -11.81 -13.86
C ILE A 137 -12.09 -13.14 -13.73
N GLU A 138 -11.77 -14.11 -14.58
CA GLU A 138 -12.25 -15.47 -14.39
C GLU A 138 -11.66 -16.08 -13.12
N LEU A 139 -12.50 -16.34 -12.12
CA LEU A 139 -12.08 -16.93 -10.84
C LEU A 139 -11.28 -18.23 -11.03
N LYS A 140 -11.57 -18.98 -12.09
CA LYS A 140 -10.87 -20.21 -12.43
C LYS A 140 -9.39 -19.97 -12.72
N GLU A 141 -9.04 -18.85 -13.38
CA GLU A 141 -7.66 -18.50 -13.68
C GLU A 141 -6.86 -18.18 -12.41
N LEU A 142 -7.49 -17.52 -11.42
CA LEU A 142 -6.86 -17.21 -10.14
C LEU A 142 -6.41 -18.45 -9.37
N PHE A 143 -7.21 -19.53 -9.40
CA PHE A 143 -6.90 -20.78 -8.72
C PHE A 143 -6.00 -21.71 -9.54
N THR A 144 -5.86 -21.46 -10.82
CA THR A 144 -5.02 -22.28 -11.72
C THR A 144 -3.56 -21.83 -11.70
N ASP A 145 -3.27 -20.55 -11.43
CA ASP A 145 -1.89 -20.06 -11.37
C ASP A 145 -1.23 -20.42 -10.03
N VAL A 146 -0.55 -21.56 -10.02
CA VAL A 146 0.19 -22.07 -8.85
C VAL A 146 1.22 -21.05 -8.32
N ARG A 147 1.75 -20.17 -9.16
CA ARG A 147 2.72 -19.15 -8.75
C ARG A 147 2.03 -18.07 -7.92
N LEU A 148 0.83 -17.66 -8.34
CA LEU A 148 0.02 -16.71 -7.61
C LEU A 148 -0.38 -17.26 -6.24
N LEU A 149 -0.78 -18.52 -6.17
CA LEU A 149 -1.11 -19.20 -4.92
C LEU A 149 0.10 -19.31 -3.98
N LYS A 150 1.26 -19.71 -4.48
CA LYS A 150 2.50 -19.74 -3.70
C LYS A 150 2.88 -18.36 -3.19
N PHE A 151 2.72 -17.34 -4.01
CA PHE A 151 2.99 -15.95 -3.62
C PHE A 151 2.02 -15.49 -2.52
N ALA A 152 0.72 -15.73 -2.70
CA ALA A 152 -0.30 -15.39 -1.72
C ALA A 152 -0.05 -16.09 -0.38
N PHE A 153 0.26 -17.39 -0.40
CA PHE A 153 0.60 -18.14 0.80
C PHE A 153 1.84 -17.56 1.51
N ALA A 154 2.91 -17.30 0.77
CA ALA A 154 4.13 -16.73 1.34
C ALA A 154 3.86 -15.34 1.94
N LYS A 155 3.11 -14.47 1.24
CA LYS A 155 2.84 -13.11 1.68
C LYS A 155 1.88 -13.05 2.87
N LEU A 156 0.82 -13.87 2.87
CA LEU A 156 -0.25 -13.80 3.86
C LEU A 156 0.05 -14.60 5.13
N LEU A 157 0.87 -15.65 5.03
CA LEU A 157 1.21 -16.52 6.17
C LEU A 157 2.67 -16.42 6.57
N LEU A 158 3.63 -16.70 5.65
CA LEU A 158 5.04 -16.78 6.03
C LEU A 158 5.60 -15.43 6.49
N ILE A 159 5.35 -14.37 5.73
CA ILE A 159 5.91 -13.04 6.05
C ILE A 159 5.40 -12.51 7.40
N PRO A 160 4.09 -12.52 7.72
CA PRO A 160 3.60 -12.10 9.03
C PRO A 160 4.16 -12.94 10.17
N ILE A 161 4.28 -14.27 10.01
CA ILE A 161 4.85 -15.16 11.02
C ILE A 161 6.32 -14.79 11.28
N VAL A 162 7.11 -14.58 10.22
CA VAL A 162 8.52 -14.18 10.36
C VAL A 162 8.64 -12.83 11.05
N ILE A 163 7.80 -11.86 10.70
CA ILE A 163 7.78 -10.54 11.35
C ILE A 163 7.42 -10.68 12.84
N MET A 164 6.40 -11.48 13.18
CA MET A 164 6.06 -11.75 14.57
C MET A 164 7.23 -12.34 15.35
N LEU A 165 7.91 -13.34 14.78
CA LEU A 165 9.05 -13.98 15.44
C LEU A 165 10.26 -13.05 15.62
N ILE A 166 10.41 -12.04 14.77
CA ILE A 166 11.50 -11.04 14.89
C ILE A 166 11.15 -9.97 15.94
N LEU A 167 9.85 -9.67 16.12
CA LEU A 167 9.39 -8.62 17.03
C LEU A 167 9.06 -9.12 18.44
N CYS A 168 8.86 -10.42 18.62
CA CYS A 168 8.73 -11.08 19.93
C CYS A 168 10.08 -11.57 20.46
#